data_9120650de718143fe8eacd3ca7d38978
#
_entry.id   9120650de718143fe8eacd3ca7d38978
#
_cell.length_a   1.000
_cell.length_b   1.000
_cell.length_c   1.000
_cell.angle_alpha   90.00
_cell.angle_beta   90.00
_cell.angle_gamma   90.00
#
_symmetry.space_group_name_H-M   'P 1'
#
loop_
_entity.id
_entity.type
_entity.pdbx_description
1 polymer ?
#
loop_
_entity_poly.entity_id
_entity_poly.type
_entity_poly.pdbx_seq_one_letter_code
_entity_poly.pdbx_strand_id
1 'polypeptide(L)'
;MFLSTLGVILVGAVIYYFSSPANQAEADIALKHKDAAVVDLGRAIYAENCASCHGVALEGQANWQQRDADGYLPAPPHDETGHTWHHPDSYLFLMTKYGIEEMIGKSYPNNMPAYEDKLTDEEILAVLSYIKSTWSGRIKSQHDQINARAKAE
;
A
#
# COMPACT_ATOMS: atom_id res chain seq x y z
N MET A 1 28.64 -39.03 -21.12
CA MET A 1 28.08 -37.80 -21.71
C MET A 1 26.70 -37.55 -21.12
N PHE A 2 26.62 -37.21 -19.79
CA PHE A 2 25.34 -37.05 -19.04
C PHE A 2 25.27 -35.75 -18.18
N LEU A 3 26.09 -34.74 -18.51
CA LEU A 3 26.14 -33.51 -17.67
C LEU A 3 25.34 -32.31 -18.24
N SER A 4 24.63 -32.46 -19.37
CA SER A 4 23.99 -31.29 -20.02
C SER A 4 22.50 -31.09 -19.69
N THR A 5 21.81 -32.11 -19.17
CA THR A 5 20.36 -32.01 -18.94
C THR A 5 19.99 -31.35 -17.60
N LEU A 6 20.84 -31.48 -16.56
CA LEU A 6 20.56 -30.88 -15.25
C LEU A 6 20.69 -29.36 -15.25
N GLY A 7 21.65 -28.83 -16.04
CA GLY A 7 21.87 -27.38 -16.17
C GLY A 7 20.72 -26.66 -16.87
N VAL A 8 20.14 -27.27 -17.88
CA VAL A 8 18.99 -26.68 -18.63
C VAL A 8 17.73 -26.63 -17.79
N ILE A 9 17.48 -27.65 -16.95
CA ILE A 9 16.31 -27.69 -16.04
C ILE A 9 16.42 -26.61 -14.95
N LEU A 10 17.60 -26.40 -14.37
CA LEU A 10 17.82 -25.35 -13.36
C LEU A 10 17.66 -23.94 -13.92
N VAL A 11 18.20 -23.67 -15.11
CA VAL A 11 18.04 -22.37 -15.77
C VAL A 11 16.59 -22.12 -16.16
N GLY A 12 15.87 -23.12 -16.68
CA GLY A 12 14.46 -23.03 -16.99
C GLY A 12 13.57 -22.76 -15.76
N ALA A 13 13.86 -23.41 -14.63
CA ALA A 13 13.14 -23.22 -13.38
C ALA A 13 13.38 -21.81 -12.77
N VAL A 14 14.59 -21.29 -12.87
CA VAL A 14 14.92 -19.92 -12.42
C VAL A 14 14.21 -18.88 -13.30
N ILE A 15 14.24 -19.04 -14.63
CA ILE A 15 13.55 -18.13 -15.55
C ILE A 15 12.03 -18.18 -15.30
N TYR A 16 11.44 -19.37 -15.10
CA TYR A 16 10.02 -19.53 -14.81
C TYR A 16 9.63 -18.88 -13.48
N TYR A 17 10.46 -19.00 -12.45
CA TYR A 17 10.23 -18.37 -11.14
C TYR A 17 10.22 -16.84 -11.25
N PHE A 18 11.18 -16.25 -11.97
CA PHE A 18 11.23 -14.79 -12.19
C PHE A 18 10.19 -14.26 -13.19
N SER A 19 9.61 -15.12 -14.01
CA SER A 19 8.58 -14.76 -15.01
C SER A 19 7.17 -15.15 -14.59
N SER A 20 6.96 -15.63 -13.36
CA SER A 20 5.62 -16.01 -12.90
C SER A 20 4.74 -14.77 -12.73
N PRO A 21 3.45 -14.84 -13.16
CA PRO A 21 2.52 -13.71 -13.03
C PRO A 21 2.39 -13.16 -11.60
N ALA A 22 2.51 -14.02 -10.58
CA ALA A 22 2.48 -13.64 -9.18
C ALA A 22 3.67 -12.74 -8.79
N ASN A 23 4.87 -13.04 -9.28
CA ASN A 23 6.07 -12.24 -9.02
C ASN A 23 6.05 -10.91 -9.80
N GLN A 24 5.39 -10.88 -10.95
CA GLN A 24 5.20 -9.65 -11.74
C GLN A 24 4.14 -8.74 -11.12
N ALA A 25 3.06 -9.30 -10.56
CA ALA A 25 2.01 -8.51 -9.90
C ALA A 25 2.53 -7.77 -8.66
N GLU A 26 3.43 -8.37 -7.87
CA GLU A 26 4.06 -7.71 -6.72
C GLU A 26 5.11 -6.65 -7.14
N ALA A 27 5.80 -6.86 -8.26
CA ALA A 27 6.78 -5.91 -8.80
C ALA A 27 6.13 -4.63 -9.37
N ASP A 28 4.85 -4.69 -9.74
CA ASP A 28 4.11 -3.58 -10.35
C ASP A 28 3.41 -2.67 -9.32
N ILE A 29 3.40 -3.02 -8.03
CA ILE A 29 2.86 -2.15 -6.98
C ILE A 29 3.83 -0.98 -6.76
N ALA A 30 3.55 0.13 -7.44
CA ALA A 30 4.31 1.37 -7.30
C ALA A 30 3.39 2.59 -7.40
N LEU A 31 3.50 3.51 -6.44
CA LEU A 31 2.67 4.71 -6.40
C LEU A 31 3.13 5.74 -7.43
N LYS A 32 2.20 6.19 -8.28
CA LYS A 32 2.43 7.13 -9.39
C LYS A 32 2.16 8.59 -8.95
N HIS A 33 2.70 8.98 -7.80
CA HIS A 33 2.43 10.29 -7.16
C HIS A 33 2.89 11.53 -7.97
N LYS A 34 3.57 11.33 -9.10
CA LYS A 34 3.99 12.40 -10.03
C LYS A 34 3.10 12.48 -11.27
N ASP A 35 2.22 11.50 -11.48
CA ASP A 35 1.26 11.50 -12.58
C ASP A 35 0.01 12.28 -12.16
N ALA A 36 -0.21 13.42 -12.79
CA ALA A 36 -1.30 14.32 -12.43
C ALA A 36 -2.68 13.67 -12.61
N ALA A 37 -2.88 12.88 -13.67
CA ALA A 37 -4.15 12.21 -13.92
C ALA A 37 -4.46 11.15 -12.84
N VAL A 38 -3.45 10.38 -12.43
CA VAL A 38 -3.57 9.39 -11.34
C VAL A 38 -3.85 10.09 -10.01
N VAL A 39 -3.16 11.19 -9.72
CA VAL A 39 -3.35 11.97 -8.50
C VAL A 39 -4.75 12.59 -8.43
N ASP A 40 -5.27 13.11 -9.54
CA ASP A 40 -6.62 13.71 -9.59
C ASP A 40 -7.70 12.65 -9.42
N LEU A 41 -7.56 11.48 -10.05
CA LEU A 41 -8.43 10.32 -9.80
C LEU A 41 -8.37 9.92 -8.32
N GLY A 42 -7.19 9.77 -7.76
CA GLY A 42 -6.99 9.40 -6.36
C GLY A 42 -7.59 10.38 -5.38
N ARG A 43 -7.55 11.68 -5.69
CA ARG A 43 -8.21 12.72 -4.87
C ARG A 43 -9.72 12.55 -4.83
N ALA A 44 -10.35 12.25 -5.97
CA ALA A 44 -11.80 12.01 -6.03
C ALA A 44 -12.16 10.77 -5.20
N ILE A 45 -11.43 9.67 -5.38
CA ILE A 45 -11.64 8.42 -4.62
C ILE A 45 -11.45 8.66 -3.12
N TYR A 46 -10.42 9.42 -2.72
CA TYR A 46 -10.16 9.76 -1.31
C TYR A 46 -11.35 10.51 -0.70
N ALA A 47 -11.89 11.49 -1.40
CA ALA A 47 -13.02 12.30 -0.93
C ALA A 47 -14.26 11.45 -0.68
N GLU A 48 -14.51 10.45 -1.52
CA GLU A 48 -15.68 9.58 -1.43
C GLU A 48 -15.54 8.48 -0.37
N ASN A 49 -14.35 7.91 -0.24
CA ASN A 49 -14.17 6.63 0.48
C ASN A 49 -13.35 6.75 1.76
N CYS A 50 -12.50 7.77 1.91
CA CYS A 50 -11.51 7.84 2.97
C CYS A 50 -11.69 9.07 3.88
N ALA A 51 -12.05 10.22 3.29
CA ALA A 51 -12.05 11.51 3.98
C ALA A 51 -12.99 11.58 5.19
N SER A 52 -14.09 10.81 5.20
CA SER A 52 -15.04 10.78 6.32
C SER A 52 -14.39 10.31 7.64
N CYS A 53 -13.37 9.46 7.56
CA CYS A 53 -12.64 8.96 8.72
C CYS A 53 -11.24 9.60 8.84
N HIS A 54 -10.51 9.71 7.72
CA HIS A 54 -9.12 10.18 7.73
C HIS A 54 -8.97 11.70 7.58
N GLY A 55 -10.10 12.44 7.52
CA GLY A 55 -10.11 13.89 7.38
C GLY A 55 -9.96 14.37 5.93
N VAL A 56 -10.58 15.49 5.60
CA VAL A 56 -10.54 16.07 4.23
C VAL A 56 -9.17 16.63 3.87
N ALA A 57 -8.37 17.03 4.86
CA ALA A 57 -6.99 17.49 4.73
C ALA A 57 -5.98 16.39 5.17
N LEU A 58 -6.39 15.13 5.22
CA LEU A 58 -5.59 13.97 5.62
C LEU A 58 -5.15 13.98 7.10
N GLU A 59 -5.79 14.81 7.93
CA GLU A 59 -5.42 15.10 9.31
C GLU A 59 -5.77 13.98 10.31
N GLY A 60 -6.58 12.99 9.90
CA GLY A 60 -7.03 11.91 10.77
C GLY A 60 -8.00 12.37 11.87
N GLN A 61 -8.21 11.53 12.85
CA GLN A 61 -9.03 11.79 14.02
C GLN A 61 -8.16 12.16 15.24
N ALA A 62 -8.76 12.93 16.17
CA ALA A 62 -8.09 13.27 17.42
C ALA A 62 -7.71 12.00 18.21
N ASN A 63 -6.58 12.04 18.91
CA ASN A 63 -6.10 10.94 19.75
C ASN A 63 -5.93 9.60 19.01
N TRP A 64 -5.66 9.61 17.72
CA TRP A 64 -5.58 8.41 16.86
C TRP A 64 -4.62 7.32 17.38
N GLN A 65 -3.68 7.65 18.26
CA GLN A 65 -2.75 6.70 18.90
C GLN A 65 -3.31 6.04 20.18
N GLN A 66 -4.51 6.46 20.62
CA GLN A 66 -5.12 5.99 21.85
C GLN A 66 -6.40 5.20 21.53
N ARG A 67 -6.51 4.00 22.11
CA ARG A 67 -7.73 3.21 21.95
C ARG A 67 -8.88 3.87 22.72
N ASP A 68 -10.06 3.82 22.13
CA ASP A 68 -11.30 4.17 22.79
C ASP A 68 -11.74 3.12 23.83
N ALA A 69 -12.89 3.33 24.46
CA ALA A 69 -13.41 2.43 25.49
C ALA A 69 -13.76 1.03 24.95
N ASP A 70 -14.05 0.91 23.65
CA ASP A 70 -14.39 -0.33 22.98
C ASP A 70 -13.13 -1.01 22.37
N GLY A 71 -11.96 -0.41 22.53
CA GLY A 71 -10.67 -0.94 22.09
C GLY A 71 -10.31 -0.59 20.65
N TYR A 72 -11.06 0.27 19.96
CA TYR A 72 -10.77 0.72 18.61
C TYR A 72 -9.77 1.87 18.60
N LEU A 73 -8.92 1.91 17.57
CA LEU A 73 -8.11 3.10 17.28
C LEU A 73 -8.87 4.02 16.34
N PRO A 74 -8.93 5.33 16.63
CA PRO A 74 -9.44 6.31 15.67
C PRO A 74 -8.57 6.32 14.39
N ALA A 75 -9.14 6.80 13.29
CA ALA A 75 -8.45 6.83 12.00
C ALA A 75 -7.18 7.71 12.05
N PRO A 76 -6.01 7.17 11.69
CA PRO A 76 -4.76 7.92 11.71
C PRO A 76 -4.69 8.97 10.60
N PRO A 77 -3.85 10.00 10.76
CA PRO A 77 -3.53 10.93 9.69
C PRO A 77 -2.83 10.22 8.51
N HIS A 78 -3.10 10.71 7.31
CA HIS A 78 -2.37 10.32 6.10
C HIS A 78 -1.37 11.40 5.63
N ASP A 79 -1.35 12.54 6.31
CA ASP A 79 -0.32 13.56 6.13
C ASP A 79 1.02 13.16 6.80
N GLU A 80 1.96 14.09 6.87
CA GLU A 80 3.29 13.83 7.44
C GLU A 80 3.28 13.58 8.94
N THR A 81 2.22 13.95 9.67
CA THR A 81 2.08 13.75 11.12
C THR A 81 1.65 12.33 11.47
N GLY A 82 1.09 11.60 10.51
CA GLY A 82 0.74 10.19 10.65
C GLY A 82 1.91 9.24 10.40
N HIS A 83 1.58 7.96 10.22
CA HIS A 83 2.61 6.94 10.01
C HIS A 83 2.50 6.20 8.67
N THR A 84 1.61 6.62 7.77
CA THR A 84 1.39 5.97 6.46
C THR A 84 2.69 5.85 5.67
N TRP A 85 3.50 6.88 5.64
CA TRP A 85 4.77 6.93 4.91
C TRP A 85 5.89 6.02 5.48
N HIS A 86 5.67 5.38 6.63
CA HIS A 86 6.58 4.38 7.21
C HIS A 86 6.44 2.98 6.59
N HIS A 87 5.41 2.74 5.79
CA HIS A 87 5.12 1.46 5.17
C HIS A 87 5.41 1.48 3.66
N PRO A 88 5.94 0.40 3.05
CA PRO A 88 6.15 0.36 1.60
C PRO A 88 4.84 0.33 0.82
N ASP A 89 4.91 0.70 -0.46
CA ASP A 89 3.77 0.75 -1.39
C ASP A 89 2.96 -0.56 -1.37
N SER A 90 3.62 -1.71 -1.40
CA SER A 90 2.97 -3.02 -1.37
C SER A 90 2.17 -3.26 -0.10
N TYR A 91 2.72 -2.92 1.06
CA TYR A 91 2.02 -3.05 2.34
C TYR A 91 0.78 -2.14 2.38
N LEU A 92 0.91 -0.88 1.97
CA LEU A 92 -0.21 0.06 1.93
C LEU A 92 -1.32 -0.42 0.99
N PHE A 93 -0.94 -0.93 -0.18
CA PHE A 93 -1.88 -1.49 -1.14
C PHE A 93 -2.64 -2.69 -0.57
N LEU A 94 -1.94 -3.68 -0.04
CA LEU A 94 -2.55 -4.89 0.50
C LEU A 94 -3.42 -4.59 1.73
N MET A 95 -2.96 -3.70 2.62
CA MET A 95 -3.71 -3.24 3.77
C MET A 95 -5.03 -2.57 3.37
N THR A 96 -5.01 -1.73 2.34
CA THR A 96 -6.21 -1.07 1.83
C THR A 96 -7.14 -2.07 1.17
N LYS A 97 -6.60 -2.98 0.36
CA LYS A 97 -7.37 -3.96 -0.39
C LYS A 97 -8.04 -4.98 0.52
N TYR A 98 -7.27 -5.66 1.37
CA TYR A 98 -7.75 -6.81 2.15
C TYR A 98 -8.08 -6.48 3.61
N GLY A 99 -7.70 -5.30 4.09
CA GLY A 99 -7.92 -4.88 5.47
C GLY A 99 -6.88 -5.42 6.46
N ILE A 100 -6.90 -4.84 7.68
CA ILE A 100 -5.88 -5.12 8.69
C ILE A 100 -5.93 -6.55 9.22
N GLU A 101 -7.12 -7.13 9.39
CA GLU A 101 -7.28 -8.48 9.96
C GLU A 101 -6.66 -9.54 9.06
N GLU A 102 -6.88 -9.45 7.74
CA GLU A 102 -6.26 -10.34 6.77
C GLU A 102 -4.73 -10.19 6.79
N MET A 103 -4.24 -8.95 6.82
CA MET A 103 -2.80 -8.67 6.81
C MET A 103 -2.05 -9.18 8.04
N ILE A 104 -2.69 -9.18 9.21
CA ILE A 104 -2.03 -9.63 10.45
C ILE A 104 -2.43 -11.06 10.85
N GLY A 105 -3.36 -11.70 10.11
CA GLY A 105 -3.80 -13.08 10.33
C GLY A 105 -4.55 -13.32 11.64
N LYS A 106 -5.19 -12.28 12.20
CA LYS A 106 -5.97 -12.39 13.46
C LYS A 106 -7.01 -11.28 13.55
N SER A 107 -8.04 -11.48 14.38
CA SER A 107 -9.01 -10.43 14.68
C SER A 107 -8.35 -9.22 15.33
N TYR A 108 -8.76 -8.03 14.88
CA TYR A 108 -8.25 -6.75 15.32
C TYR A 108 -9.37 -5.71 15.33
N PRO A 109 -9.71 -5.11 16.49
CA PRO A 109 -10.74 -4.09 16.56
C PRO A 109 -10.36 -2.87 15.69
N ASN A 110 -11.07 -2.71 14.58
CA ASN A 110 -10.86 -1.62 13.64
C ASN A 110 -12.16 -1.27 12.90
N ASN A 111 -12.29 -0.03 12.44
CA ASN A 111 -13.43 0.46 11.67
C ASN A 111 -13.07 0.70 10.19
N MET A 112 -11.83 0.44 9.78
CA MET A 112 -11.42 0.57 8.37
C MET A 112 -11.89 -0.67 7.60
N PRO A 113 -12.77 -0.53 6.60
CA PRO A 113 -13.19 -1.67 5.79
C PRO A 113 -12.07 -2.11 4.84
N ALA A 114 -12.13 -3.36 4.39
CA ALA A 114 -11.44 -3.79 3.19
C ALA A 114 -12.11 -3.18 1.96
N TYR A 115 -11.32 -2.89 0.92
CA TYR A 115 -11.79 -2.26 -0.30
C TYR A 115 -11.80 -3.17 -1.53
N GLU A 116 -11.47 -4.47 -1.37
CA GLU A 116 -11.40 -5.45 -2.47
C GLU A 116 -12.67 -5.49 -3.33
N ASP A 117 -13.86 -5.39 -2.71
CA ASP A 117 -15.14 -5.44 -3.39
C ASP A 117 -15.68 -4.06 -3.80
N LYS A 118 -14.93 -2.97 -3.51
CA LYS A 118 -15.38 -1.59 -3.72
C LYS A 118 -14.56 -0.81 -4.71
N LEU A 119 -13.25 -1.08 -4.75
CA LEU A 119 -12.29 -0.36 -5.57
C LEU A 119 -11.46 -1.35 -6.39
N THR A 120 -11.19 -1.00 -7.63
CA THR A 120 -10.21 -1.72 -8.45
C THR A 120 -8.79 -1.50 -7.94
N ASP A 121 -7.85 -2.34 -8.36
CA ASP A 121 -6.44 -2.20 -8.00
C ASP A 121 -5.86 -0.86 -8.44
N GLU A 122 -6.26 -0.39 -9.63
CA GLU A 122 -5.86 0.93 -10.15
C GLU A 122 -6.41 2.07 -9.30
N GLU A 123 -7.63 1.97 -8.80
CA GLU A 123 -8.24 2.97 -7.92
C GLU A 123 -7.57 3.00 -6.54
N ILE A 124 -7.21 1.83 -5.99
CA ILE A 124 -6.43 1.74 -4.75
C ILE A 124 -5.05 2.37 -4.94
N LEU A 125 -4.35 2.07 -6.04
CA LEU A 125 -3.07 2.70 -6.35
C LEU A 125 -3.20 4.21 -6.58
N ALA A 126 -4.30 4.66 -7.17
CA ALA A 126 -4.55 6.08 -7.40
C ALA A 126 -4.76 6.84 -6.08
N VAL A 127 -5.59 6.33 -5.16
CA VAL A 127 -5.82 6.99 -3.86
C VAL A 127 -4.54 7.04 -3.02
N LEU A 128 -3.74 5.97 -2.99
CA LEU A 128 -2.44 5.97 -2.30
C LEU A 128 -1.43 6.91 -2.97
N SER A 129 -1.45 7.02 -4.30
CA SER A 129 -0.65 7.99 -5.06
C SER A 129 -1.02 9.44 -4.72
N TYR A 130 -2.32 9.73 -4.57
CA TYR A 130 -2.78 11.04 -4.08
C TYR A 130 -2.23 11.33 -2.68
N ILE A 131 -2.38 10.41 -1.73
CA ILE A 131 -1.85 10.57 -0.38
C ILE A 131 -0.33 10.88 -0.44
N LYS A 132 0.46 10.06 -1.13
CA LYS A 132 1.90 10.29 -1.29
C LYS A 132 2.21 11.62 -1.97
N SER A 133 1.38 12.10 -2.89
CA SER A 133 1.59 13.37 -3.60
C SER A 133 1.62 14.58 -2.66
N THR A 134 0.88 14.51 -1.54
CA THR A 134 0.75 15.60 -0.56
C THR A 134 1.95 15.74 0.38
N TRP A 135 2.78 14.69 0.52
CA TRP A 135 3.94 14.73 1.42
C TRP A 135 5.04 15.65 0.90
N SER A 136 5.87 16.19 1.80
CA SER A 136 7.06 16.95 1.43
C SER A 136 8.08 16.11 0.66
N GLY A 137 8.99 16.77 -0.05
CA GLY A 137 10.07 16.09 -0.76
C GLY A 137 10.93 15.21 0.17
N ARG A 138 11.13 15.64 1.42
CA ARG A 138 11.86 14.88 2.44
C ARG A 138 11.15 13.56 2.76
N ILE A 139 9.86 13.59 3.05
CA ILE A 139 9.06 12.40 3.39
C ILE A 139 8.95 11.46 2.19
N LYS A 140 8.71 11.99 0.98
CA LYS A 140 8.74 11.18 -0.26
C LYS A 140 10.05 10.42 -0.43
N SER A 141 11.18 11.09 -0.21
CA SER A 141 12.50 10.46 -0.31
C SER A 141 12.73 9.37 0.74
N GLN A 142 12.27 9.57 1.99
CA GLN A 142 12.31 8.55 3.03
C GLN A 142 11.46 7.34 2.67
N HIS A 143 10.24 7.56 2.19
CA HIS A 143 9.35 6.50 1.74
C HIS A 143 9.91 5.73 0.53
N ASP A 144 10.56 6.42 -0.42
CA ASP A 144 11.22 5.77 -1.56
C ASP A 144 12.36 4.83 -1.11
N GLN A 145 13.09 5.20 -0.03
CA GLN A 145 14.11 4.32 0.57
C GLN A 145 13.50 3.10 1.28
N ILE A 146 12.31 3.25 1.88
CA ILE A 146 11.56 2.12 2.47
C ILE A 146 11.15 1.15 1.36
N ASN A 147 10.58 1.68 0.25
CA ASN A 147 10.23 0.86 -0.91
C ASN A 147 11.45 0.12 -1.50
N ALA A 148 12.59 0.79 -1.61
CA ALA A 148 13.80 0.16 -2.13
C ALA A 148 14.31 -0.98 -1.23
N ARG A 149 14.18 -0.86 0.09
CA ARG A 149 14.54 -1.94 1.03
C ARG A 149 13.57 -3.11 0.94
N ALA A 150 12.27 -2.84 0.94
CA ALA A 150 11.23 -3.88 0.85
C ALA A 150 11.31 -4.72 -0.43
N LYS A 151 11.84 -4.15 -1.52
CA LYS A 151 12.06 -4.88 -2.78
C LYS A 151 13.34 -5.74 -2.78
N ALA A 152 14.23 -5.54 -1.82
CA ALA A 152 15.51 -6.26 -1.73
C ALA A 152 15.43 -7.48 -0.78
N GLU A 153 14.34 -7.62 -0.04
CA GLU A 153 14.04 -8.75 0.87
C GLU A 153 13.28 -9.86 0.14
#